data_f83e481c6b721d4d8602f1ef1112f413
#
_entry.id   f83e481c6b721d4d8602f1ef1112f413
#
_cell.length_a   1.000
_cell.length_b   1.000
_cell.length_c   1.000
_cell.angle_alpha   90.00
_cell.angle_beta   90.00
_cell.angle_gamma   90.00
#
_symmetry.space_group_name_H-M   'P 1'
#
loop_
_entity.id
_entity.type
_entity.pdbx_description
1 polymer ?
#
loop_
_entity_poly.entity_id
_entity_poly.type
_entity_poly.pdbx_seq_one_letter_code
_entity_poly.pdbx_strand_id
1 'polypeptide(L)'
;EMQRSLVGSEMCIRDRDNLEHAFALNDSLSSAQEDISVGEFATILGMEHLNQENKELIQKNQEILLENRRRLIILLCIIVASFAFMFFREVRLNKILRRAKDAEQSASRMKTEFIQNMSHEIRTPLNSIVGFSQLLGSISEENEESKEYTDIIEQGSNHLLQLVDNVLELANLDSGTPIPIDTKVEINALCRQWMEEAKNSPKPGVELIYQPEQEELHLHTNPGRLTQVVSHLLHNSARFTEKGSITLSWHTHPKQRSLTICVTDTGIGIPQDKQDFVFERFAKIDTFSTGTGLGLALGRLIMEKMGGSLILDGKYTEGCRFVLTLPIK
;
A
#
# COMPACT_ATOMS: atom_id res chain seq x y z
N GLU A 1 32.60 -138.23 -35.13
CA GLU A 1 33.33 -137.10 -34.51
C GLU A 1 33.26 -135.78 -35.34
N MET A 2 33.22 -135.85 -36.68
CA MET A 2 33.22 -134.73 -37.57
C MET A 2 31.89 -133.90 -37.60
N GLN A 3 30.70 -134.53 -37.30
CA GLN A 3 29.45 -133.80 -37.20
C GLN A 3 29.27 -132.97 -35.93
N ARG A 4 29.93 -133.32 -34.81
CA ARG A 4 29.84 -132.55 -33.55
C ARG A 4 30.75 -131.29 -33.61
N SER A 5 31.82 -131.30 -34.40
CA SER A 5 32.64 -130.13 -34.59
C SER A 5 32.04 -129.01 -35.41
N LEU A 6 31.23 -129.42 -36.48
CA LEU A 6 30.55 -128.42 -37.30
C LEU A 6 29.45 -127.71 -36.56
N VAL A 7 28.62 -128.44 -35.78
CA VAL A 7 27.53 -127.82 -34.97
C VAL A 7 28.09 -126.89 -33.92
N GLY A 8 29.23 -127.23 -33.30
CA GLY A 8 29.88 -126.28 -32.33
C GLY A 8 30.40 -125.03 -32.97
N SER A 9 30.98 -125.12 -34.18
CA SER A 9 31.49 -123.97 -34.92
C SER A 9 30.40 -123.05 -35.43
N GLU A 10 29.28 -123.64 -35.97
CA GLU A 10 28.11 -122.85 -36.38
C GLU A 10 27.41 -122.18 -35.23
N MET A 11 27.32 -122.79 -34.06
CA MET A 11 26.79 -122.23 -32.84
C MET A 11 27.62 -121.05 -32.35
N CYS A 12 28.97 -121.21 -32.40
CA CYS A 12 29.90 -120.12 -32.00
C CYS A 12 29.87 -118.92 -32.96
N ILE A 13 29.77 -119.19 -34.25
CA ILE A 13 29.59 -118.10 -35.26
C ILE A 13 28.27 -117.38 -35.08
N ARG A 14 27.20 -118.13 -34.89
CA ARG A 14 25.88 -117.55 -34.66
C ARG A 14 25.76 -116.73 -33.35
N ASP A 15 26.40 -117.19 -32.30
CA ASP A 15 26.55 -116.43 -31.03
C ASP A 15 27.37 -115.18 -31.20
N ARG A 16 28.48 -115.23 -31.98
CA ARG A 16 29.24 -114.02 -32.26
C ARG A 16 28.47 -113.03 -33.11
N ASP A 17 27.80 -113.47 -34.17
CA ASP A 17 26.99 -112.63 -35.03
C ASP A 17 25.85 -111.98 -34.22
N ASN A 18 25.17 -112.74 -33.31
CA ASN A 18 24.18 -112.21 -32.41
C ASN A 18 24.77 -111.23 -31.43
N LEU A 19 26.01 -111.41 -30.94
CA LEU A 19 26.70 -110.50 -30.05
C LEU A 19 27.10 -109.19 -30.76
N GLU A 20 27.64 -109.32 -32.00
CA GLU A 20 27.97 -108.20 -32.87
C GLU A 20 26.75 -107.37 -33.18
N HIS A 21 25.61 -108.05 -33.41
CA HIS A 21 24.29 -107.36 -33.71
C HIS A 21 23.77 -106.67 -32.42
N ALA A 22 23.90 -107.32 -31.30
CA ALA A 22 23.57 -106.69 -30.00
C ALA A 22 24.42 -105.48 -29.65
N PHE A 23 25.72 -105.55 -29.94
CA PHE A 23 26.58 -104.39 -29.77
C PHE A 23 26.28 -103.27 -30.74
N ALA A 24 25.99 -103.58 -32.02
CA ALA A 24 25.60 -102.57 -33.00
C ALA A 24 24.27 -101.90 -32.65
N LEU A 25 23.27 -102.72 -32.15
CA LEU A 25 22.01 -102.18 -31.63
C LEU A 25 22.22 -101.34 -30.38
N ASN A 26 23.13 -101.73 -29.44
CA ASN A 26 23.41 -100.98 -28.26
C ASN A 26 24.13 -99.63 -28.56
N ASP A 27 25.09 -99.66 -29.53
CA ASP A 27 25.75 -98.46 -30.04
C ASP A 27 24.78 -97.54 -30.76
N SER A 28 23.83 -98.08 -31.57
CA SER A 28 22.86 -97.29 -32.26
C SER A 28 21.79 -96.66 -31.27
N LEU A 29 21.42 -97.43 -30.22
CA LEU A 29 20.57 -96.96 -29.16
C LEU A 29 21.22 -95.89 -28.31
N SER A 30 22.52 -96.07 -27.98
CA SER A 30 23.31 -95.09 -27.21
C SER A 30 23.48 -93.79 -27.98
N SER A 31 23.81 -93.88 -29.26
CA SER A 31 23.94 -92.71 -30.12
C SER A 31 22.59 -91.98 -30.30
N ALA A 32 21.48 -92.73 -30.46
CA ALA A 32 20.14 -92.10 -30.53
C ALA A 32 19.73 -91.49 -29.22
N GLN A 33 20.14 -92.06 -28.07
CA GLN A 33 19.85 -91.49 -26.76
C GLN A 33 20.71 -90.25 -26.46
N GLU A 34 21.92 -90.20 -26.96
CA GLU A 34 22.80 -89.01 -26.92
C GLU A 34 22.18 -87.90 -27.82
N ASP A 35 21.82 -88.22 -29.02
CA ASP A 35 21.19 -87.23 -29.93
C ASP A 35 19.87 -86.66 -29.40
N ILE A 36 19.05 -87.48 -28.73
CA ILE A 36 17.83 -87.02 -28.07
C ILE A 36 18.13 -86.14 -26.89
N SER A 37 19.10 -86.44 -26.08
CA SER A 37 19.56 -85.66 -24.92
C SER A 37 20.18 -84.32 -25.35
N VAL A 38 20.93 -84.29 -26.41
CA VAL A 38 21.51 -83.07 -27.01
C VAL A 38 20.39 -82.17 -27.59
N GLY A 39 19.42 -82.76 -28.25
CA GLY A 39 18.26 -82.04 -28.80
C GLY A 39 17.36 -81.42 -27.70
N GLU A 40 17.12 -82.19 -26.64
CA GLU A 40 16.37 -81.65 -25.47
C GLU A 40 17.18 -80.53 -24.75
N PHE A 41 18.47 -80.70 -24.60
CA PHE A 41 19.32 -79.68 -24.00
C PHE A 41 19.36 -78.40 -24.85
N ALA A 42 19.44 -78.51 -26.17
CA ALA A 42 19.40 -77.41 -27.12
C ALA A 42 18.06 -76.70 -27.07
N THR A 43 16.94 -77.41 -26.92
CA THR A 43 15.59 -76.79 -26.78
C THR A 43 15.43 -76.11 -25.42
N ILE A 44 15.95 -76.67 -24.33
CA ILE A 44 15.93 -76.06 -22.99
C ILE A 44 16.79 -74.77 -22.98
N LEU A 45 17.99 -74.79 -23.55
CA LEU A 45 18.86 -73.62 -23.69
C LEU A 45 18.22 -72.55 -24.57
N GLY A 46 17.59 -72.92 -25.67
CA GLY A 46 16.84 -72.01 -26.51
C GLY A 46 15.64 -71.36 -25.80
N MET A 47 14.91 -72.12 -24.99
CA MET A 47 13.83 -71.60 -24.16
C MET A 47 14.33 -70.70 -23.06
N GLU A 48 15.46 -71.02 -22.46
CA GLU A 48 16.07 -70.18 -21.40
C GLU A 48 16.59 -68.85 -21.96
N HIS A 49 17.17 -68.86 -23.16
CA HIS A 49 17.59 -67.65 -23.88
C HIS A 49 16.38 -66.79 -24.24
N LEU A 50 15.33 -67.35 -24.80
CA LEU A 50 14.04 -66.68 -25.11
C LEU A 50 13.39 -66.07 -23.84
N ASN A 51 13.44 -66.81 -22.75
CA ASN A 51 12.88 -66.34 -21.47
C ASN A 51 13.68 -65.17 -20.89
N GLN A 52 14.99 -65.19 -21.10
CA GLN A 52 15.88 -64.08 -20.68
C GLN A 52 15.68 -62.85 -21.54
N GLU A 53 15.54 -63.03 -22.88
CA GLU A 53 15.26 -61.94 -23.81
C GLU A 53 13.88 -61.31 -23.55
N ASN A 54 12.88 -62.12 -23.24
CA ASN A 54 11.56 -61.64 -22.82
C ASN A 54 11.59 -60.85 -21.48
N LYS A 55 12.37 -61.31 -20.51
CA LYS A 55 12.56 -60.57 -19.25
C LYS A 55 13.20 -59.21 -19.49
N GLU A 56 14.24 -59.14 -20.33
CA GLU A 56 14.88 -57.87 -20.67
C GLU A 56 13.95 -56.91 -21.42
N LEU A 57 13.14 -57.45 -22.35
CA LEU A 57 12.12 -56.65 -23.06
C LEU A 57 11.06 -56.14 -22.12
N ILE A 58 10.58 -56.95 -21.18
CA ILE A 58 9.61 -56.51 -20.14
C ILE A 58 10.22 -55.39 -19.25
N GLN A 59 11.46 -55.56 -18.84
CA GLN A 59 12.17 -54.55 -18.04
C GLN A 59 12.30 -53.24 -18.83
N LYS A 60 12.77 -53.30 -20.08
CA LYS A 60 12.88 -52.10 -20.94
C LYS A 60 11.51 -51.40 -21.15
N ASN A 61 10.46 -52.16 -21.36
CA ASN A 61 9.12 -51.63 -21.49
C ASN A 61 8.63 -50.98 -20.20
N GLN A 62 8.93 -51.54 -19.03
CA GLN A 62 8.62 -50.94 -17.73
C GLN A 62 9.39 -49.64 -17.52
N GLU A 63 10.67 -49.59 -17.86
CA GLU A 63 11.48 -48.38 -17.79
C GLU A 63 10.91 -47.26 -18.69
N ILE A 64 10.58 -47.57 -19.93
CA ILE A 64 9.96 -46.62 -20.87
C ILE A 64 8.64 -46.13 -20.36
N LEU A 65 7.81 -46.98 -19.79
CA LEU A 65 6.49 -46.58 -19.19
C LEU A 65 6.72 -45.67 -17.99
N LEU A 66 7.66 -45.95 -17.12
CA LEU A 66 7.99 -45.09 -15.95
C LEU A 66 8.53 -43.74 -16.39
N GLU A 67 9.40 -43.71 -17.40
CA GLU A 67 9.94 -42.46 -17.94
C GLU A 67 8.85 -41.62 -18.60
N ASN A 68 7.98 -42.20 -19.39
CA ASN A 68 6.86 -41.52 -20.00
C ASN A 68 5.87 -40.99 -18.95
N ARG A 69 5.59 -41.75 -17.90
CA ARG A 69 4.76 -41.32 -16.78
C ARG A 69 5.40 -40.16 -16.05
N ARG A 70 6.71 -40.19 -15.84
CA ARG A 70 7.48 -39.10 -15.21
C ARG A 70 7.42 -37.81 -16.05
N ARG A 71 7.62 -37.93 -17.38
CA ARG A 71 7.50 -36.81 -18.32
C ARG A 71 6.09 -36.19 -18.30
N LEU A 72 5.08 -37.02 -18.23
CA LEU A 72 3.66 -36.58 -18.21
C LEU A 72 3.34 -35.84 -16.91
N ILE A 73 3.85 -36.30 -15.76
CA ILE A 73 3.72 -35.61 -14.47
C ILE A 73 4.42 -34.24 -14.50
N ILE A 74 5.64 -34.15 -15.05
CA ILE A 74 6.37 -32.89 -15.17
C ILE A 74 5.59 -31.89 -16.03
N LEU A 75 5.08 -32.34 -17.19
CA LEU A 75 4.22 -31.51 -18.06
C LEU A 75 2.99 -31.00 -17.33
N LEU A 76 2.30 -31.85 -16.59
CA LEU A 76 1.14 -31.48 -15.81
C LEU A 76 1.48 -30.44 -14.73
N CYS A 77 2.61 -30.63 -14.04
CA CYS A 77 3.07 -29.65 -13.05
C CYS A 77 3.40 -28.29 -13.67
N ILE A 78 4.01 -28.25 -14.85
CA ILE A 78 4.28 -27.01 -15.59
C ILE A 78 2.99 -26.30 -15.97
N ILE A 79 1.99 -27.04 -16.46
CA ILE A 79 0.68 -26.49 -16.83
C ILE A 79 0.00 -25.89 -15.58
N VAL A 80 -0.06 -26.65 -14.48
CA VAL A 80 -0.66 -26.17 -13.22
C VAL A 80 0.07 -24.93 -12.69
N ALA A 81 1.40 -24.93 -12.70
CA ALA A 81 2.20 -23.79 -12.30
C ALA A 81 1.95 -22.56 -13.18
N SER A 82 1.81 -22.75 -14.50
CA SER A 82 1.48 -21.69 -15.45
C SER A 82 0.10 -21.09 -15.18
N PHE A 83 -0.91 -21.92 -14.95
CA PHE A 83 -2.25 -21.46 -14.59
C PHE A 83 -2.26 -20.73 -13.25
N ALA A 84 -1.56 -21.26 -12.24
CA ALA A 84 -1.41 -20.59 -10.94
C ALA A 84 -0.75 -19.23 -11.09
N PHE A 85 0.34 -19.14 -11.87
CA PHE A 85 1.02 -17.87 -12.13
C PHE A 85 0.11 -16.86 -12.84
N MET A 86 -0.63 -17.27 -13.87
CA MET A 86 -1.59 -16.40 -14.56
C MET A 86 -2.69 -15.92 -13.61
N PHE A 87 -3.24 -16.83 -12.81
CA PHE A 87 -4.27 -16.49 -11.82
C PHE A 87 -3.78 -15.47 -10.80
N PHE A 88 -2.61 -15.69 -10.20
CA PHE A 88 -2.03 -14.74 -9.24
C PHE A 88 -1.71 -13.38 -9.88
N ARG A 89 -1.21 -13.39 -11.11
CA ARG A 89 -0.97 -12.16 -11.88
C ARG A 89 -2.27 -11.38 -12.10
N GLU A 90 -3.33 -12.06 -12.50
CA GLU A 90 -4.64 -11.44 -12.74
C GLU A 90 -5.26 -10.86 -11.46
N VAL A 91 -5.22 -11.62 -10.36
CA VAL A 91 -5.68 -11.14 -9.04
C VAL A 91 -4.90 -9.89 -8.61
N ARG A 92 -3.57 -9.90 -8.80
CA ARG A 92 -2.72 -8.76 -8.46
C ARG A 92 -3.04 -7.54 -9.34
N LEU A 93 -3.21 -7.73 -10.64
CA LEU A 93 -3.54 -6.67 -11.59
C LEU A 93 -4.92 -6.07 -11.28
N ASN A 94 -5.92 -6.90 -11.03
CA ASN A 94 -7.26 -6.47 -10.64
C ASN A 94 -7.27 -5.69 -9.32
N LYS A 95 -6.44 -6.09 -8.34
CA LYS A 95 -6.28 -5.35 -7.08
C LYS A 95 -5.68 -3.95 -7.29
N ILE A 96 -4.67 -3.85 -8.15
CA ILE A 96 -4.05 -2.55 -8.51
C ILE A 96 -5.06 -1.66 -9.25
N LEU A 97 -5.76 -2.23 -10.23
CA LEU A 97 -6.76 -1.49 -11.01
C LEU A 97 -7.94 -0.99 -10.15
N ARG A 98 -8.43 -1.82 -9.23
CA ARG A 98 -9.46 -1.40 -8.27
C ARG A 98 -8.98 -0.24 -7.40
N ARG A 99 -7.78 -0.34 -6.83
CA ARG A 99 -7.20 0.76 -6.03
C ARG A 99 -7.05 2.06 -6.83
N ALA A 100 -6.59 1.99 -8.07
CA ALA A 100 -6.50 3.15 -8.95
C ALA A 100 -7.88 3.75 -9.25
N LYS A 101 -8.87 2.91 -9.54
CA LYS A 101 -10.25 3.35 -9.78
C LYS A 101 -10.90 3.96 -8.53
N ASP A 102 -10.69 3.36 -7.36
CA ASP A 102 -11.21 3.88 -6.10
C ASP A 102 -10.56 5.23 -5.75
N ALA A 103 -9.26 5.38 -6.00
CA ALA A 103 -8.53 6.64 -5.84
C ALA A 103 -9.06 7.73 -6.82
N GLU A 104 -9.29 7.38 -8.08
CA GLU A 104 -9.87 8.30 -9.08
C GLU A 104 -11.30 8.71 -8.71
N GLN A 105 -12.13 7.77 -8.29
CA GLN A 105 -13.50 8.07 -7.86
C GLN A 105 -13.52 8.93 -6.60
N SER A 106 -12.66 8.67 -5.63
CA SER A 106 -12.56 9.50 -4.42
C SER A 106 -12.08 10.91 -4.76
N ALA A 107 -11.09 11.06 -5.63
CA ALA A 107 -10.62 12.37 -6.12
C ALA A 107 -11.75 13.13 -6.87
N SER A 108 -12.51 12.44 -7.71
CA SER A 108 -13.65 13.04 -8.42
C SER A 108 -14.76 13.47 -7.48
N ARG A 109 -15.10 12.67 -6.46
CA ARG A 109 -16.07 13.03 -5.42
C ARG A 109 -15.60 14.25 -4.63
N MET A 110 -14.36 14.23 -4.14
CA MET A 110 -13.78 15.36 -3.42
C MET A 110 -13.80 16.64 -4.26
N LYS A 111 -13.51 16.55 -5.57
CA LYS A 111 -13.60 17.70 -6.49
C LYS A 111 -15.03 18.22 -6.60
N THR A 112 -16.02 17.35 -6.68
CA THR A 112 -17.44 17.73 -6.79
C THR A 112 -17.93 18.37 -5.49
N GLU A 113 -17.63 17.76 -4.34
CA GLU A 113 -17.96 18.31 -3.01
C GLU A 113 -17.27 19.67 -2.79
N PHE A 114 -16.01 19.80 -3.21
CA PHE A 114 -15.27 21.06 -3.17
C PHE A 114 -16.00 22.17 -3.94
N ILE A 115 -16.42 21.91 -5.19
CA ILE A 115 -17.16 22.90 -6.03
C ILE A 115 -18.51 23.24 -5.41
N GLN A 116 -19.24 22.26 -4.86
CA GLN A 116 -20.53 22.48 -4.21
C GLN A 116 -20.38 23.34 -2.94
N ASN A 117 -19.41 23.01 -2.10
CA ASN A 117 -19.13 23.75 -0.87
C ASN A 117 -18.66 25.18 -1.18
N MET A 118 -17.76 25.36 -2.17
CA MET A 118 -17.39 26.68 -2.67
C MET A 118 -18.60 27.51 -3.10
N SER A 119 -19.49 26.91 -3.91
CA SER A 119 -20.66 27.60 -4.42
C SER A 119 -21.57 28.09 -3.27
N HIS A 120 -21.68 27.28 -2.22
CA HIS A 120 -22.46 27.63 -1.03
C HIS A 120 -21.79 28.75 -0.21
N GLU A 121 -20.49 28.63 0.06
CA GLU A 121 -19.70 29.61 0.82
C GLU A 121 -19.53 30.95 0.09
N ILE A 122 -19.60 30.97 -1.25
CA ILE A 122 -19.66 32.20 -2.06
C ILE A 122 -21.04 32.84 -2.01
N ARG A 123 -22.10 32.03 -2.11
CA ARG A 123 -23.49 32.55 -2.19
C ARG A 123 -23.88 33.30 -0.93
N THR A 124 -23.50 32.83 0.26
CA THR A 124 -23.90 33.42 1.54
C THR A 124 -23.42 34.86 1.69
N PRO A 125 -22.10 35.20 1.60
CA PRO A 125 -21.66 36.59 1.69
C PRO A 125 -22.16 37.43 0.51
N LEU A 126 -22.26 36.87 -0.70
CA LEU A 126 -22.77 37.59 -1.86
C LEU A 126 -24.22 38.02 -1.66
N ASN A 127 -25.10 37.16 -1.12
CA ASN A 127 -26.46 37.47 -0.82
C ASN A 127 -26.55 38.58 0.25
N SER A 128 -25.68 38.55 1.26
CA SER A 128 -25.61 39.61 2.27
C SER A 128 -25.19 40.93 1.64
N ILE A 129 -24.14 40.96 0.84
CA ILE A 129 -23.68 42.17 0.13
C ILE A 129 -24.80 42.74 -0.71
N VAL A 130 -25.44 41.93 -1.57
CA VAL A 130 -26.50 42.38 -2.46
C VAL A 130 -27.73 42.87 -1.68
N GLY A 131 -28.17 42.11 -0.65
CA GLY A 131 -29.34 42.45 0.14
C GLY A 131 -29.15 43.75 0.93
N PHE A 132 -28.03 43.89 1.63
CA PHE A 132 -27.77 45.11 2.41
C PHE A 132 -27.42 46.31 1.52
N SER A 133 -26.80 46.12 0.36
CA SER A 133 -26.61 47.19 -0.63
C SER A 133 -27.94 47.74 -1.16
N GLN A 134 -28.93 46.88 -1.38
CA GLN A 134 -30.26 47.30 -1.80
C GLN A 134 -30.99 48.10 -0.70
N LEU A 135 -30.87 47.64 0.57
CA LEU A 135 -31.42 48.36 1.71
C LEU A 135 -30.73 49.72 1.89
N LEU A 136 -29.39 49.74 1.82
CA LEU A 136 -28.63 51.00 1.89
C LEU A 136 -29.04 51.99 0.81
N GLY A 137 -29.26 51.50 -0.43
CA GLY A 137 -29.78 52.36 -1.54
C GLY A 137 -31.16 52.93 -1.32
N SER A 138 -31.96 52.43 -0.37
CA SER A 138 -33.28 52.91 -0.01
C SER A 138 -33.25 53.94 1.11
N ILE A 139 -32.13 54.14 1.79
CA ILE A 139 -31.97 55.11 2.90
C ILE A 139 -31.49 56.44 2.34
N SER A 140 -32.20 57.50 2.69
CA SER A 140 -31.93 58.86 2.20
C SER A 140 -30.96 59.67 3.11
N GLU A 141 -30.70 59.21 4.30
CA GLU A 141 -29.86 59.89 5.30
C GLU A 141 -28.88 58.95 5.95
N GLU A 142 -27.67 59.44 6.24
CA GLU A 142 -26.65 58.69 6.99
C GLU A 142 -27.06 58.60 8.45
N ASN A 143 -27.42 57.40 8.90
CA ASN A 143 -27.84 57.09 10.27
C ASN A 143 -27.15 55.81 10.78
N GLU A 144 -27.44 55.37 12.01
CA GLU A 144 -26.90 54.17 12.61
C GLU A 144 -27.17 52.90 11.77
N GLU A 145 -28.36 52.81 11.15
CA GLU A 145 -28.72 51.69 10.27
C GLU A 145 -27.86 51.65 9.00
N SER A 146 -27.55 52.81 8.41
CA SER A 146 -26.67 52.87 7.21
C SER A 146 -25.25 52.42 7.52
N LYS A 147 -24.75 52.71 8.72
CA LYS A 147 -23.44 52.21 9.18
C LYS A 147 -23.45 50.71 9.38
N GLU A 148 -24.48 50.16 10.05
CA GLU A 148 -24.60 48.72 10.27
C GLU A 148 -24.65 47.95 8.94
N TYR A 149 -25.38 48.44 7.94
CA TYR A 149 -25.47 47.83 6.61
C TYR A 149 -24.13 47.93 5.87
N THR A 150 -23.40 49.02 6.00
CA THR A 150 -22.06 49.18 5.44
C THR A 150 -21.06 48.21 6.06
N ASP A 151 -21.08 48.04 7.39
CA ASP A 151 -20.22 47.08 8.11
C ASP A 151 -20.50 45.64 7.67
N ILE A 152 -21.79 45.28 7.48
CA ILE A 152 -22.16 43.93 7.00
C ILE A 152 -21.69 43.70 5.55
N ILE A 153 -21.79 44.70 4.69
CA ILE A 153 -21.30 44.64 3.31
C ILE A 153 -19.78 44.49 3.29
N GLU A 154 -19.06 45.23 4.10
CA GLU A 154 -17.63 45.18 4.21
C GLU A 154 -17.14 43.83 4.75
N GLN A 155 -17.74 43.31 5.82
CA GLN A 155 -17.48 41.99 6.34
C GLN A 155 -17.74 40.89 5.32
N GLY A 156 -18.86 40.95 4.60
CA GLY A 156 -19.20 40.00 3.53
C GLY A 156 -18.20 40.03 2.39
N SER A 157 -17.75 41.24 1.99
CA SER A 157 -16.76 41.43 0.94
C SER A 157 -15.41 40.88 1.32
N ASN A 158 -14.93 41.19 2.55
CA ASN A 158 -13.68 40.69 3.10
C ASN A 158 -13.68 39.16 3.22
N HIS A 159 -14.80 38.58 3.66
CA HIS A 159 -14.98 37.14 3.75
C HIS A 159 -14.88 36.48 2.36
N LEU A 160 -15.50 37.07 1.35
CA LEU A 160 -15.48 36.56 -0.02
C LEU A 160 -14.06 36.62 -0.62
N LEU A 161 -13.35 37.74 -0.43
CA LEU A 161 -11.98 37.88 -0.88
C LEU A 161 -11.07 36.83 -0.24
N GLN A 162 -11.15 36.65 1.08
CA GLN A 162 -10.38 35.65 1.81
C GLN A 162 -10.68 34.23 1.34
N LEU A 163 -11.93 33.93 0.99
CA LEU A 163 -12.31 32.63 0.44
C LEU A 163 -11.68 32.40 -0.94
N VAL A 164 -11.73 33.41 -1.82
CA VAL A 164 -11.12 33.33 -3.17
C VAL A 164 -9.61 33.15 -3.07
N ASP A 165 -8.94 33.92 -2.20
CA ASP A 165 -7.50 33.81 -1.99
C ASP A 165 -7.09 32.43 -1.47
N ASN A 166 -7.81 31.90 -0.48
CA ASN A 166 -7.56 30.56 0.05
C ASN A 166 -7.75 29.47 -1.00
N VAL A 167 -8.74 29.60 -1.87
CA VAL A 167 -9.01 28.65 -2.96
C VAL A 167 -7.92 28.70 -4.02
N LEU A 168 -7.50 29.87 -4.45
CA LEU A 168 -6.41 30.05 -5.39
C LEU A 168 -5.09 29.51 -4.85
N GLU A 169 -4.82 29.76 -3.57
CA GLU A 169 -3.64 29.26 -2.91
C GLU A 169 -3.63 27.72 -2.81
N LEU A 170 -4.77 27.14 -2.43
CA LEU A 170 -4.94 25.70 -2.36
C LEU A 170 -4.72 25.04 -3.74
N ALA A 171 -5.27 25.64 -4.81
CA ALA A 171 -5.05 25.17 -6.18
C ALA A 171 -3.57 25.26 -6.61
N ASN A 172 -2.88 26.34 -6.24
CA ASN A 172 -1.45 26.50 -6.51
C ASN A 172 -0.60 25.48 -5.77
N LEU A 173 -0.90 25.21 -4.52
CA LEU A 173 -0.18 24.20 -3.73
C LEU A 173 -0.47 22.76 -4.20
N ASP A 174 -1.71 22.45 -4.60
CA ASP A 174 -2.08 21.15 -5.18
C ASP A 174 -1.35 20.87 -6.49
N SER A 175 -1.00 21.90 -7.28
CA SER A 175 -0.26 21.76 -8.55
C SER A 175 1.17 21.21 -8.41
N GLY A 176 1.63 20.96 -7.18
CA GLY A 176 2.92 20.32 -6.94
C GLY A 176 4.11 21.26 -6.85
N THR A 177 3.90 22.58 -6.91
CA THR A 177 4.98 23.57 -6.77
C THR A 177 5.64 23.42 -5.38
N PRO A 178 6.96 23.17 -5.29
CA PRO A 178 7.64 23.07 -4.01
C PRO A 178 7.73 24.44 -3.34
N ILE A 179 7.58 24.47 -2.02
CA ILE A 179 7.81 25.67 -1.22
C ILE A 179 9.32 25.74 -0.91
N PRO A 180 10.04 26.79 -1.32
CA PRO A 180 11.45 26.93 -0.97
C PRO A 180 11.61 27.12 0.55
N ILE A 181 12.56 26.39 1.15
CA ILE A 181 12.87 26.40 2.58
C ILE A 181 14.34 26.77 2.80
N ASP A 182 14.81 27.81 2.14
CA ASP A 182 16.20 28.20 2.02
C ASP A 182 16.56 29.47 2.84
N THR A 183 15.57 30.12 3.43
CA THR A 183 15.78 31.33 4.20
C THR A 183 16.17 30.99 5.64
N LYS A 184 17.35 31.47 6.07
CA LYS A 184 17.81 31.34 7.47
C LYS A 184 17.01 32.32 8.34
N VAL A 185 16.37 31.80 9.38
CA VAL A 185 15.55 32.57 10.33
C VAL A 185 15.92 32.25 11.76
N GLU A 186 15.72 33.23 12.65
CA GLU A 186 15.78 33.04 14.11
C GLU A 186 14.35 32.85 14.63
N ILE A 187 14.10 31.67 15.23
CA ILE A 187 12.74 31.24 15.61
C ILE A 187 12.13 32.10 16.68
N ASN A 188 12.89 32.54 17.70
CA ASN A 188 12.33 33.38 18.73
C ASN A 188 11.92 34.76 18.22
N ALA A 189 12.65 35.31 17.23
CA ALA A 189 12.25 36.55 16.58
C ALA A 189 10.90 36.42 15.89
N LEU A 190 10.72 35.33 15.13
CA LEU A 190 9.42 35.03 14.47
C LEU A 190 8.32 34.82 15.52
N CYS A 191 8.55 34.01 16.54
CA CYS A 191 7.56 33.75 17.57
C CYS A 191 7.13 35.02 18.31
N ARG A 192 8.10 35.92 18.65
CA ARG A 192 7.78 37.22 19.26
C ARG A 192 6.92 38.08 18.31
N GLN A 193 7.27 38.12 17.03
CA GLN A 193 6.47 38.82 16.02
C GLN A 193 5.04 38.30 16.00
N TRP A 194 4.83 36.97 15.90
CA TRP A 194 3.47 36.38 15.87
C TRP A 194 2.71 36.69 17.17
N MET A 195 3.34 36.64 18.32
CA MET A 195 2.71 36.98 19.59
C MET A 195 2.33 38.46 19.66
N GLU A 196 3.17 39.35 19.11
CA GLU A 196 2.87 40.80 19.05
C GLU A 196 1.68 41.08 18.12
N GLU A 197 1.65 40.45 16.95
CA GLU A 197 0.52 40.55 15.99
C GLU A 197 -0.78 40.00 16.60
N ALA A 198 -0.69 38.95 17.42
CA ALA A 198 -1.83 38.31 18.06
C ALA A 198 -2.38 39.10 19.28
N LYS A 199 -1.67 40.08 19.81
CA LYS A 199 -2.05 40.77 21.07
C LYS A 199 -3.46 41.35 21.12
N ASN A 200 -3.97 41.83 19.99
CA ASN A 200 -5.28 42.46 19.90
C ASN A 200 -6.38 41.48 19.53
N SER A 201 -6.06 40.19 19.30
CA SER A 201 -7.04 39.19 18.84
C SER A 201 -7.80 38.50 19.96
N PRO A 202 -7.23 38.23 21.15
CA PRO A 202 -7.91 37.54 22.24
C PRO A 202 -9.00 38.37 22.89
N LYS A 203 -10.02 37.69 23.38
CA LYS A 203 -11.08 38.30 24.18
C LYS A 203 -10.53 38.79 25.52
N PRO A 204 -11.17 39.77 26.16
CA PRO A 204 -10.79 40.19 27.52
C PRO A 204 -10.79 39.02 28.51
N GLY A 205 -9.68 38.83 29.21
CA GLY A 205 -9.50 37.71 30.17
C GLY A 205 -8.82 36.48 29.60
N VAL A 206 -8.31 36.53 28.36
CA VAL A 206 -7.43 35.50 27.78
C VAL A 206 -6.00 35.98 27.80
N GLU A 207 -5.13 35.19 28.41
CA GLU A 207 -3.70 35.51 28.54
C GLU A 207 -2.93 34.91 27.33
N LEU A 208 -2.02 35.70 26.76
CA LEU A 208 -1.06 35.25 25.74
C LEU A 208 0.26 34.91 26.37
N ILE A 209 0.71 33.66 26.25
CA ILE A 209 1.92 33.14 26.89
C ILE A 209 2.89 32.68 25.82
N TYR A 210 4.16 33.13 25.90
CA TYR A 210 5.23 32.63 25.05
C TYR A 210 6.25 31.85 25.89
N GLN A 211 6.51 30.59 25.49
CA GLN A 211 7.40 29.65 26.19
C GLN A 211 8.48 29.12 25.25
N PRO A 212 9.61 29.80 25.06
CA PRO A 212 10.74 29.29 24.28
C PRO A 212 11.49 28.19 25.05
N GLU A 213 12.06 27.20 24.34
CA GLU A 213 12.91 26.18 24.94
C GLU A 213 14.32 26.71 25.24
N GLN A 214 14.85 27.57 24.37
CA GLN A 214 16.19 28.14 24.46
C GLN A 214 16.20 29.59 23.94
N GLU A 215 17.30 30.32 24.25
CA GLU A 215 17.36 31.73 23.93
C GLU A 215 17.50 32.03 22.44
N GLU A 216 18.13 31.16 21.67
CA GLU A 216 18.38 31.36 20.24
C GLU A 216 18.36 30.04 19.47
N LEU A 217 17.61 30.03 18.37
CA LEU A 217 17.57 28.90 17.42
C LEU A 217 17.46 29.41 15.99
N HIS A 218 18.46 29.08 15.18
CA HIS A 218 18.45 29.35 13.74
C HIS A 218 18.16 28.09 12.94
N LEU A 219 17.30 28.22 11.94
CA LEU A 219 17.03 27.14 10.97
C LEU A 219 16.72 27.71 9.59
N HIS A 220 16.76 26.87 8.58
CA HIS A 220 16.33 27.22 7.23
C HIS A 220 14.87 26.81 7.03
N THR A 221 14.03 27.78 6.66
CA THR A 221 12.59 27.57 6.43
C THR A 221 12.04 28.62 5.46
N ASN A 222 10.74 28.60 5.23
CA ASN A 222 10.03 29.71 4.59
C ASN A 222 9.28 30.53 5.64
N PRO A 223 9.78 31.70 6.04
CA PRO A 223 9.20 32.48 7.13
C PRO A 223 7.76 32.93 6.80
N GLY A 224 7.47 33.34 5.57
CA GLY A 224 6.13 33.78 5.17
C GLY A 224 5.09 32.66 5.30
N ARG A 225 5.42 31.46 4.83
CA ARG A 225 4.53 30.30 4.94
C ARG A 225 4.34 29.82 6.38
N LEU A 226 5.41 29.82 7.14
CA LEU A 226 5.33 29.47 8.56
C LEU A 226 4.50 30.48 9.34
N THR A 227 4.70 31.78 9.10
CA THR A 227 3.87 32.86 9.66
C THR A 227 2.40 32.67 9.33
N GLN A 228 2.07 32.39 8.08
CA GLN A 228 0.69 32.15 7.66
C GLN A 228 0.02 31.03 8.47
N VAL A 229 0.72 29.88 8.65
CA VAL A 229 0.16 28.75 9.41
C VAL A 229 0.00 29.11 10.88
N VAL A 230 1.03 29.66 11.52
CA VAL A 230 1.00 29.96 12.97
C VAL A 230 0.02 31.08 13.28
N SER A 231 -0.02 32.16 12.48
CA SER A 231 -0.98 33.26 12.66
C SER A 231 -2.42 32.74 12.53
N HIS A 232 -2.68 31.82 11.59
CA HIS A 232 -4.00 31.20 11.46
C HIS A 232 -4.39 30.40 12.70
N LEU A 233 -3.46 29.61 13.26
CA LEU A 233 -3.70 28.85 14.49
C LEU A 233 -3.92 29.77 15.70
N LEU A 234 -3.12 30.81 15.86
CA LEU A 234 -3.29 31.80 16.93
C LEU A 234 -4.65 32.52 16.81
N HIS A 235 -5.07 32.88 15.59
CA HIS A 235 -6.37 33.48 15.35
C HIS A 235 -7.53 32.51 15.69
N ASN A 236 -7.41 31.24 15.33
CA ASN A 236 -8.39 30.23 15.73
C ASN A 236 -8.45 30.08 17.25
N SER A 237 -7.31 29.99 17.93
CA SER A 237 -7.24 29.90 19.38
C SER A 237 -7.88 31.14 20.06
N ALA A 238 -7.59 32.34 19.56
CA ALA A 238 -8.19 33.58 20.08
C ALA A 238 -9.72 33.62 19.93
N ARG A 239 -10.21 33.07 18.84
CA ARG A 239 -11.63 33.00 18.53
C ARG A 239 -12.39 32.04 19.43
N PHE A 240 -11.82 30.84 19.70
CA PHE A 240 -12.48 29.75 20.41
C PHE A 240 -12.16 29.68 21.90
N THR A 241 -11.29 30.59 22.40
CA THR A 241 -11.00 30.71 23.82
C THR A 241 -11.72 31.92 24.39
N GLU A 242 -12.61 31.69 25.36
CA GLU A 242 -13.35 32.79 26.02
C GLU A 242 -12.65 33.28 27.26
N LYS A 243 -11.99 32.40 27.99
CA LYS A 243 -11.22 32.66 29.21
C LYS A 243 -10.07 31.68 29.30
N GLY A 244 -9.00 32.07 29.97
CA GLY A 244 -7.82 31.22 30.19
C GLY A 244 -6.61 31.70 29.42
N SER A 245 -5.95 30.83 28.66
CA SER A 245 -4.68 31.19 28.02
C SER A 245 -4.50 30.59 26.63
N ILE A 246 -3.68 31.28 25.83
CA ILE A 246 -3.17 30.77 24.52
C ILE A 246 -1.65 30.79 24.67
N THR A 247 -1.03 29.62 24.55
CA THR A 247 0.40 29.43 24.73
C THR A 247 1.06 29.08 23.40
N LEU A 248 2.05 29.85 22.99
CA LEU A 248 2.96 29.51 21.90
C LEU A 248 4.26 28.99 22.51
N SER A 249 4.61 27.75 22.17
CA SER A 249 5.85 27.13 22.62
C SER A 249 6.54 26.41 21.48
N TRP A 250 7.84 26.14 21.63
CA TRP A 250 8.54 25.29 20.67
C TRP A 250 9.63 24.47 21.39
N HIS A 251 9.94 23.31 20.80
CA HIS A 251 10.89 22.34 21.33
C HIS A 251 11.70 21.73 20.19
N THR A 252 12.96 21.44 20.44
CA THR A 252 13.86 20.76 19.53
C THR A 252 13.93 19.27 19.84
N HIS A 253 14.00 18.46 18.80
CA HIS A 253 14.23 17.03 18.91
C HIS A 253 15.54 16.66 18.19
N PRO A 254 16.71 16.75 18.87
CA PRO A 254 18.03 16.57 18.25
C PRO A 254 18.20 15.20 17.57
N LYS A 255 17.63 14.13 18.17
CA LYS A 255 17.68 12.77 17.59
C LYS A 255 16.92 12.66 16.28
N GLN A 256 15.82 13.38 16.13
CA GLN A 256 14.97 13.38 14.93
C GLN A 256 15.32 14.51 13.97
N ARG A 257 16.26 15.40 14.36
CA ARG A 257 16.62 16.61 13.62
C ARG A 257 15.38 17.43 13.23
N SER A 258 14.48 17.66 14.19
CA SER A 258 13.22 18.38 13.98
C SER A 258 12.95 19.41 15.06
N LEU A 259 12.24 20.47 14.66
CA LEU A 259 11.64 21.47 15.52
C LEU A 259 10.14 21.19 15.61
N THR A 260 9.60 21.27 16.80
CA THR A 260 8.16 21.22 17.06
C THR A 260 7.72 22.58 17.61
N ILE A 261 6.74 23.21 16.95
CA ILE A 261 6.06 24.44 17.43
C ILE A 261 4.66 24.03 17.87
N CYS A 262 4.25 24.44 19.06
CA CYS A 262 2.94 24.16 19.61
C CYS A 262 2.14 25.44 19.84
N VAL A 263 0.91 25.48 19.32
CA VAL A 263 -0.10 26.47 19.69
C VAL A 263 -1.12 25.75 20.56
N THR A 264 -1.18 26.11 21.83
CA THR A 264 -2.04 25.46 22.83
C THR A 264 -3.03 26.49 23.38
N ASP A 265 -4.30 26.15 23.39
CA ASP A 265 -5.36 26.99 23.98
C ASP A 265 -6.16 26.20 25.03
N THR A 266 -6.84 26.95 25.90
CA THR A 266 -7.76 26.43 26.91
C THR A 266 -9.23 26.69 26.51
N GLY A 267 -9.49 26.65 25.21
CA GLY A 267 -10.81 26.91 24.65
C GLY A 267 -11.77 25.73 24.73
N ILE A 268 -12.79 25.74 23.87
CA ILE A 268 -13.86 24.72 23.86
C ILE A 268 -13.38 23.32 23.47
N GLY A 269 -12.17 23.17 22.92
CA GLY A 269 -11.63 21.90 22.43
C GLY A 269 -12.35 21.39 21.16
N ILE A 270 -11.86 20.23 20.69
CA ILE A 270 -12.42 19.53 19.52
C ILE A 270 -12.77 18.10 19.93
N PRO A 271 -14.04 17.67 19.74
CA PRO A 271 -14.46 16.29 20.01
C PRO A 271 -13.60 15.27 19.31
N GLN A 272 -13.32 14.14 19.97
CA GLN A 272 -12.37 13.13 19.49
C GLN A 272 -12.76 12.56 18.11
N ASP A 273 -14.03 12.39 17.86
CA ASP A 273 -14.59 11.90 16.58
C ASP A 273 -14.45 12.92 15.43
N LYS A 274 -14.13 14.19 15.73
CA LYS A 274 -13.97 15.27 14.75
C LYS A 274 -12.53 15.73 14.55
N GLN A 275 -11.57 15.17 15.28
CA GLN A 275 -10.17 15.61 15.26
C GLN A 275 -9.48 15.46 13.91
N ASP A 276 -9.78 14.40 13.17
CA ASP A 276 -9.28 14.23 11.79
C ASP A 276 -10.07 15.10 10.79
N PHE A 277 -11.37 15.21 11.01
CA PHE A 277 -12.28 15.96 10.15
C PHE A 277 -11.95 17.45 10.08
N VAL A 278 -11.45 18.08 11.15
CA VAL A 278 -11.15 19.53 11.15
C VAL A 278 -10.07 19.96 10.14
N PHE A 279 -9.29 19.02 9.63
CA PHE A 279 -8.30 19.26 8.58
C PHE A 279 -8.84 19.04 7.16
N GLU A 280 -10.10 18.60 7.02
CA GLU A 280 -10.73 18.50 5.71
C GLU A 280 -11.10 19.88 5.17
N ARG A 281 -11.20 20.00 3.86
CA ARG A 281 -11.57 21.25 3.19
C ARG A 281 -13.02 21.59 3.51
N PHE A 282 -13.27 22.84 3.90
CA PHE A 282 -14.59 23.37 4.35
C PHE A 282 -15.12 22.73 5.64
N ALA A 283 -14.27 22.04 6.40
CA ALA A 283 -14.66 21.47 7.68
C ALA A 283 -15.06 22.56 8.68
N LYS A 284 -16.24 22.43 9.25
CA LYS A 284 -16.76 23.25 10.35
C LYS A 284 -17.34 22.31 11.41
N ILE A 285 -16.96 22.49 12.66
CA ILE A 285 -17.49 21.69 13.77
C ILE A 285 -18.95 22.06 14.03
N ASP A 286 -19.25 23.35 13.89
CA ASP A 286 -20.57 23.91 14.04
C ASP A 286 -20.95 24.71 12.79
N THR A 287 -22.20 24.55 12.32
CA THR A 287 -22.74 25.23 11.14
C THR A 287 -22.86 26.75 11.31
N PHE A 288 -22.91 27.23 12.56
CA PHE A 288 -22.95 28.66 12.88
C PHE A 288 -21.55 29.29 13.02
N SER A 289 -20.47 28.50 12.94
CA SER A 289 -19.13 29.05 13.06
C SER A 289 -18.75 29.86 11.82
N THR A 290 -18.45 31.16 12.02
CA THR A 290 -17.92 32.05 10.96
C THR A 290 -16.54 31.57 10.52
N GLY A 291 -16.25 31.64 9.21
CA GLY A 291 -14.96 31.21 8.63
C GLY A 291 -15.13 30.28 7.44
N THR A 292 -14.12 30.21 6.60
CA THR A 292 -14.18 29.47 5.33
C THR A 292 -14.03 27.96 5.47
N GLY A 293 -13.55 27.45 6.62
CA GLY A 293 -13.23 26.04 6.81
C GLY A 293 -12.04 25.55 5.96
N LEU A 294 -11.25 26.48 5.39
CA LEU A 294 -10.09 26.16 4.56
C LEU A 294 -8.74 26.30 5.28
N GLY A 295 -8.69 27.06 6.37
CA GLY A 295 -7.42 27.46 6.97
C GLY A 295 -6.60 26.31 7.56
N LEU A 296 -7.21 25.36 8.27
CA LEU A 296 -6.50 24.19 8.80
C LEU A 296 -6.07 23.24 7.68
N ALA A 297 -6.92 23.04 6.66
CA ALA A 297 -6.55 22.26 5.48
C ALA A 297 -5.36 22.87 4.72
N LEU A 298 -5.38 24.19 4.52
CA LEU A 298 -4.30 24.94 3.90
C LEU A 298 -3.02 24.87 4.75
N GLY A 299 -3.12 25.09 6.05
CA GLY A 299 -1.99 24.98 6.98
C GLY A 299 -1.35 23.60 6.95
N ARG A 300 -2.13 22.53 6.94
CA ARG A 300 -1.63 21.16 6.81
C ARG A 300 -0.90 20.94 5.49
N LEU A 301 -1.47 21.39 4.38
CA LEU A 301 -0.85 21.27 3.05
C LEU A 301 0.47 22.08 2.97
N ILE A 302 0.51 23.30 3.50
CA ILE A 302 1.74 24.11 3.58
C ILE A 302 2.83 23.35 4.34
N MET A 303 2.50 22.82 5.54
CA MET A 303 3.47 22.08 6.36
C MET A 303 3.97 20.84 5.64
N GLU A 304 3.11 20.07 4.99
CA GLU A 304 3.49 18.90 4.18
C GLU A 304 4.43 19.28 3.03
N LYS A 305 4.15 20.37 2.31
CA LYS A 305 5.01 20.88 1.22
C LYS A 305 6.36 21.42 1.71
N MET A 306 6.45 21.82 2.96
CA MET A 306 7.71 22.20 3.64
C MET A 306 8.45 20.98 4.22
N GLY A 307 7.94 19.75 4.05
CA GLY A 307 8.52 18.51 4.57
C GLY A 307 8.28 18.29 6.06
N GLY A 308 7.32 19.00 6.63
CA GLY A 308 6.87 18.92 8.01
C GLY A 308 5.48 18.29 8.15
N SER A 309 4.83 18.54 9.27
CA SER A 309 3.45 18.12 9.54
C SER A 309 2.72 19.10 10.46
N LEU A 310 1.40 19.13 10.35
CA LEU A 310 0.48 19.81 11.27
C LEU A 310 -0.55 18.79 11.77
N ILE A 311 -0.60 18.59 13.07
CA ILE A 311 -1.52 17.67 13.73
C ILE A 311 -2.18 18.32 14.94
N LEU A 312 -3.32 17.77 15.38
CA LEU A 312 -3.93 18.06 16.66
C LEU A 312 -3.50 17.01 17.68
N ASP A 313 -3.07 17.44 18.87
CA ASP A 313 -2.72 16.53 19.97
C ASP A 313 -3.99 16.00 20.65
N GLY A 314 -4.45 14.84 20.25
CA GLY A 314 -5.65 14.20 20.80
C GLY A 314 -5.56 13.78 22.27
N LYS A 315 -4.38 13.90 22.90
CA LYS A 315 -4.20 13.62 24.33
C LYS A 315 -4.42 14.86 25.20
N TYR A 316 -4.39 16.04 24.60
CA TYR A 316 -4.66 17.27 25.30
C TYR A 316 -6.17 17.51 25.39
N THR A 317 -6.71 17.67 26.60
CA THR A 317 -8.16 17.71 26.86
C THR A 317 -8.68 19.01 27.46
N GLU A 318 -7.78 19.96 27.77
CA GLU A 318 -8.17 21.25 28.37
C GLU A 318 -8.53 22.33 27.33
N GLY A 319 -8.50 21.99 26.05
CA GLY A 319 -8.72 22.86 24.91
C GLY A 319 -8.17 22.21 23.64
N CYS A 320 -7.47 22.98 22.80
CA CYS A 320 -6.77 22.47 21.63
C CYS A 320 -5.26 22.65 21.78
N ARG A 321 -4.49 21.66 21.26
CA ARG A 321 -3.06 21.78 21.05
C ARG A 321 -2.74 21.37 19.62
N PHE A 322 -2.43 22.36 18.79
CA PHE A 322 -1.91 22.13 17.44
C PHE A 322 -0.40 22.02 17.47
N VAL A 323 0.12 20.99 16.81
CA VAL A 323 1.53 20.63 16.80
C VAL A 323 2.06 20.69 15.38
N LEU A 324 2.96 21.63 15.13
CA LEU A 324 3.67 21.77 13.86
C LEU A 324 5.05 21.13 14.02
N THR A 325 5.45 20.26 13.10
CA THR A 325 6.79 19.67 13.09
C THR A 325 7.51 20.07 11.81
N LEU A 326 8.74 20.56 11.93
CA LEU A 326 9.59 20.96 10.82
C LEU A 326 10.94 20.23 10.88
N PRO A 327 11.49 19.77 9.75
CA PRO A 327 12.86 19.24 9.72
C PRO A 327 13.88 20.40 9.94
N ILE A 328 14.90 20.15 10.76
CA ILE A 328 16.07 21.03 10.91
C ILE A 328 17.13 20.50 9.93
N LYS A 329 17.46 21.30 8.94
CA LYS A 329 18.56 21.03 7.99
C LYS A 329 19.82 21.75 8.39
#